data_d760e8554662a4dc4f654e7d22e5d5fb
#
_entry.id   d760e8554662a4dc4f654e7d22e5d5fb
#
_cell.length_a   1.000
_cell.length_b   1.000
_cell.length_c   1.000
_cell.angle_alpha   90.00
_cell.angle_beta   90.00
_cell.angle_gamma   90.00
#
_symmetry.space_group_name_H-M   'P 1'
#
loop_
_entity.id
_entity.type
_entity.pdbx_description
1 polymer ?
#
loop_
_entity_poly.entity_id
_entity_poly.type
_entity_poly.pdbx_seq_one_letter_code
_entity_poly.pdbx_strand_id
1 'polypeptide(L)'
;MTRRFEIDAETLPSLPGMMLVTIEALKKLGGSATIQELDEKVIELEGVTETEQAYTMPRDENRTRVNYYLAWARTYLKRGNALNN
;
A
#
# COMPACT_ATOMS: atom_id res chain seq x y z
N MET A 1 -12.38 5.23 12.55
CA MET A 1 -11.07 5.69 12.07
C MET A 1 -11.15 5.95 10.57
N THR A 2 -10.67 7.10 10.13
CA THR A 2 -10.75 7.47 8.72
C THR A 2 -9.66 6.74 7.93
N ARG A 3 -10.05 6.11 6.83
CA ARG A 3 -9.12 5.44 5.94
C ARG A 3 -8.28 6.49 5.20
N ARG A 4 -6.98 6.21 5.00
CA ARG A 4 -6.04 7.14 4.37
C ARG A 4 -6.00 7.04 2.87
N PHE A 5 -6.56 5.99 2.29
CA PHE A 5 -6.74 5.87 0.85
C PHE A 5 -7.98 5.05 0.57
N GLU A 6 -8.55 5.24 -0.62
CA GLU A 6 -9.72 4.49 -1.08
C GLU A 6 -9.40 3.72 -2.35
N ILE A 7 -10.06 2.59 -2.51
CA ILE A 7 -9.89 1.73 -3.69
C ILE A 7 -11.26 1.37 -4.20
N ASP A 8 -11.57 1.81 -5.42
CA ASP A 8 -12.82 1.43 -6.07
C ASP A 8 -12.62 1.41 -7.59
N ALA A 9 -13.70 1.16 -8.33
CA ALA A 9 -13.64 1.03 -9.78
C ALA A 9 -13.37 2.38 -10.50
N GLU A 10 -13.65 3.50 -9.85
CA GLU A 10 -13.58 4.82 -10.48
C GLU A 10 -12.40 5.65 -10.01
N THR A 11 -11.91 5.43 -8.81
CA THR A 11 -10.82 6.23 -8.25
C THR A 11 -9.57 5.39 -8.01
N LEU A 12 -8.41 6.04 -8.12
CA LEU A 12 -7.14 5.40 -7.82
C LEU A 12 -6.72 5.75 -6.38
N PRO A 13 -5.99 4.85 -5.70
CA PRO A 13 -5.54 5.11 -4.33
C PRO A 13 -4.67 6.36 -4.24
N SER A 14 -4.77 7.07 -3.13
CA SER A 14 -3.90 8.21 -2.83
C SER A 14 -2.49 7.72 -2.49
N LEU A 15 -1.51 8.06 -3.31
CA LEU A 15 -0.12 7.67 -3.06
C LEU A 15 0.42 8.23 -1.74
N PRO A 16 0.23 9.53 -1.40
CA PRO A 16 0.65 10.04 -0.10
C PRO A 16 0.01 9.29 1.07
N GLY A 17 -1.26 8.95 0.97
CA GLY A 17 -1.95 8.16 2.00
C GLY A 17 -1.32 6.79 2.16
N MET A 18 -1.03 6.11 1.07
CA MET A 18 -0.38 4.81 1.11
C MET A 18 1.02 4.87 1.70
N MET A 19 1.77 5.94 1.41
CA MET A 19 3.10 6.14 1.98
C MET A 19 3.05 6.27 3.50
N LEU A 20 2.11 7.05 4.02
CA LEU A 20 1.93 7.21 5.46
C LEU A 20 1.59 5.89 6.16
N VAL A 21 0.68 5.12 5.58
CA VAL A 21 0.30 3.82 6.12
C VAL A 21 1.46 2.84 6.06
N THR A 22 2.25 2.89 4.99
CA THR A 22 3.42 2.01 4.84
C THR A 22 4.45 2.28 5.94
N ILE A 23 4.71 3.54 6.26
CA ILE A 23 5.60 3.90 7.37
C ILE A 23 5.04 3.38 8.69
N GLU A 24 3.75 3.57 8.93
CA GLU A 24 3.11 3.08 10.14
C GLU A 24 3.17 1.56 10.25
N ALA A 25 2.94 0.86 9.14
CA ALA A 25 3.03 -0.60 9.09
C ALA A 25 4.43 -1.07 9.44
N LEU A 26 5.46 -0.42 8.91
CA LEU A 26 6.85 -0.74 9.20
C LEU A 26 7.14 -0.57 10.69
N LYS A 27 6.66 0.51 11.30
CA LYS A 27 6.83 0.74 12.75
C LYS A 27 6.15 -0.35 13.57
N LYS A 28 4.96 -0.76 13.17
CA LYS A 28 4.22 -1.83 13.85
C LYS A 28 4.93 -3.18 13.75
N LEU A 29 5.71 -3.39 12.69
CA LEU A 29 6.48 -4.61 12.48
C LEU A 29 7.89 -4.54 13.11
N GLY A 30 8.18 -3.51 13.88
CA GLY A 30 9.44 -3.37 14.59
C GLY A 30 10.55 -2.70 13.78
N GLY A 31 10.23 -2.07 12.68
CA GLY A 31 11.19 -1.32 11.87
C GLY A 31 11.88 -2.13 10.78
N SER A 32 11.62 -3.44 10.69
CA SER A 32 12.18 -4.31 9.67
C SER A 32 11.15 -5.34 9.25
N ALA A 33 11.00 -5.56 7.95
CA ALA A 33 10.01 -6.50 7.43
C ALA A 33 10.32 -6.84 5.98
N THR A 34 9.83 -8.00 5.52
CA THR A 34 9.84 -8.33 4.11
C THR A 34 8.79 -7.50 3.38
N ILE A 35 8.90 -7.43 2.06
CA ILE A 35 7.90 -6.73 1.24
C ILE A 35 6.50 -7.32 1.48
N GLN A 36 6.39 -8.65 1.51
CA GLN A 36 5.14 -9.32 1.74
C GLN A 36 4.53 -8.98 3.10
N GLU A 37 5.33 -9.02 4.16
CA GLU A 37 4.88 -8.68 5.51
C GLU A 37 4.40 -7.24 5.59
N LEU A 38 5.14 -6.34 4.95
CA LEU A 38 4.81 -4.92 4.95
C LEU A 38 3.48 -4.65 4.23
N ASP A 39 3.31 -5.23 3.03
CA ASP A 39 2.07 -5.07 2.27
C ASP A 39 0.87 -5.66 3.00
N GLU A 40 1.02 -6.85 3.58
CA GLU A 40 -0.04 -7.47 4.37
C GLU A 40 -0.43 -6.62 5.57
N LYS A 41 0.55 -5.98 6.21
CA LYS A 41 0.27 -5.10 7.35
C LYS A 41 -0.48 -3.86 6.93
N VAL A 42 -0.15 -3.27 5.79
CA VAL A 42 -0.90 -2.13 5.24
C VAL A 42 -2.35 -2.52 4.99
N ILE A 43 -2.56 -3.67 4.37
CA ILE A 43 -3.91 -4.18 4.08
C ILE A 43 -4.70 -4.38 5.38
N GLU A 44 -4.06 -4.94 6.39
CA GLU A 44 -4.67 -5.13 7.71
C GLU A 44 -5.03 -3.80 8.37
N LEU A 45 -4.09 -2.86 8.43
CA LEU A 45 -4.29 -1.57 9.09
C LEU A 45 -5.40 -0.75 8.45
N GLU A 46 -5.54 -0.81 7.13
CA GLU A 46 -6.56 -0.06 6.41
C GLU A 46 -7.86 -0.85 6.20
N GLY A 47 -7.88 -2.12 6.61
CA GLY A 47 -9.07 -2.95 6.43
C GLY A 47 -9.46 -3.13 4.97
N VAL A 48 -8.46 -3.30 4.10
CA VAL A 48 -8.70 -3.48 2.66
C VAL A 48 -9.39 -4.82 2.43
N THR A 49 -10.56 -4.78 1.80
CA THR A 49 -11.35 -6.00 1.55
C THR A 49 -10.81 -6.78 0.36
N GLU A 50 -11.22 -8.04 0.25
CA GLU A 50 -10.87 -8.86 -0.91
C GLU A 50 -11.40 -8.27 -2.21
N THR A 51 -12.59 -7.68 -2.17
CA THR A 51 -13.18 -7.00 -3.32
C THR A 51 -12.29 -5.82 -3.77
N GLU A 52 -11.83 -5.01 -2.80
CA GLU A 52 -10.95 -3.90 -3.09
C GLU A 52 -9.61 -4.37 -3.65
N GLN A 53 -9.08 -5.47 -3.13
CA GLN A 53 -7.82 -6.03 -3.63
C GLN A 53 -7.93 -6.62 -5.02
N ALA A 54 -9.15 -6.93 -5.47
CA ALA A 54 -9.38 -7.50 -6.79
C ALA A 54 -9.44 -6.45 -7.91
N TYR A 55 -9.60 -5.16 -7.59
CA TYR A 55 -9.60 -4.13 -8.61
C TYR A 55 -8.24 -4.03 -9.30
N THR A 56 -8.25 -4.19 -10.63
CA THR A 56 -7.03 -4.14 -11.43
C THR A 56 -6.75 -2.72 -11.90
N MET A 57 -5.51 -2.49 -12.37
CA MET A 57 -5.16 -1.23 -13.00
C MET A 57 -5.93 -1.07 -14.30
N PRO A 58 -6.31 0.18 -14.68
CA PRO A 58 -7.14 0.40 -15.86
C PRO A 58 -6.58 -0.14 -17.18
N ARG A 59 -5.26 -0.28 -17.29
CA ARG A 59 -4.60 -0.74 -18.51
C ARG A 59 -3.76 -1.99 -18.32
N ASP A 60 -3.86 -2.62 -17.15
CA ASP A 60 -3.06 -3.81 -16.87
C ASP A 60 -3.84 -4.73 -15.94
N GLU A 61 -4.52 -5.70 -16.52
CA GLU A 61 -5.34 -6.66 -15.79
C GLU A 61 -4.51 -7.60 -14.91
N ASN A 62 -3.20 -7.66 -15.14
CA ASN A 62 -2.31 -8.51 -14.35
C ASN A 62 -1.82 -7.85 -13.06
N ARG A 63 -2.15 -6.57 -12.87
CA ARG A 63 -1.76 -5.84 -11.67
C ARG A 63 -2.98 -5.28 -10.97
N THR A 64 -3.06 -5.48 -9.66
CA THR A 64 -4.10 -4.85 -8.85
C THR A 64 -3.70 -3.42 -8.50
N ARG A 65 -4.69 -2.58 -8.26
CA ARG A 65 -4.45 -1.19 -7.85
C ARG A 65 -3.68 -1.11 -6.54
N VAL A 66 -4.03 -1.97 -5.60
CA VAL A 66 -3.37 -2.02 -4.30
C VAL A 66 -1.88 -2.34 -4.47
N ASN A 67 -1.57 -3.42 -5.19
CA ASN A 67 -0.17 -3.84 -5.35
C ASN A 67 0.65 -2.82 -6.13
N TYR A 68 0.06 -2.23 -7.17
CA TYR A 68 0.75 -1.22 -7.99
C TYR A 68 1.14 0.00 -7.15
N TYR A 69 0.18 0.54 -6.39
CA TYR A 69 0.45 1.74 -5.60
C TYR A 69 1.28 1.46 -4.36
N LEU A 70 1.17 0.28 -3.76
CA LEU A 70 2.08 -0.11 -2.67
C LEU A 70 3.52 -0.21 -3.15
N ALA A 71 3.74 -0.74 -4.35
CA ALA A 71 5.08 -0.81 -4.92
C ALA A 71 5.67 0.59 -5.12
N TRP A 72 4.89 1.55 -5.61
CA TRP A 72 5.32 2.93 -5.76
C TRP A 72 5.57 3.59 -4.41
N ALA A 73 4.69 3.36 -3.43
CA ALA A 73 4.87 3.90 -2.09
C ALA A 73 6.20 3.44 -1.49
N ARG A 74 6.52 2.15 -1.60
CA ARG A 74 7.80 1.61 -1.13
C ARG A 74 8.98 2.24 -1.87
N THR A 75 8.85 2.42 -3.18
CA THR A 75 9.91 3.02 -4.01
C THR A 75 10.21 4.44 -3.56
N TYR A 76 9.19 5.26 -3.36
CA TYR A 76 9.39 6.63 -2.92
C TYR A 76 9.96 6.72 -1.51
N LEU A 77 9.47 5.87 -0.60
CA LEU A 77 9.98 5.85 0.77
C LEU A 77 11.45 5.39 0.82
N LYS A 78 11.81 4.45 -0.03
CA LYS A 78 13.20 3.99 -0.12
C LYS A 78 14.11 5.10 -0.64
N ARG A 79 13.67 5.85 -1.65
CA ARG A 79 14.44 7.01 -2.17
C ARG A 79 14.61 8.08 -1.13
N GLY A 80 13.63 8.27 -0.24
CA GLY A 80 13.70 9.23 0.85
C GLY A 80 14.38 8.69 2.11
N ASN A 81 14.96 7.48 2.05
CA ASN A 81 15.62 6.80 3.17
C ASN A 81 14.68 6.49 4.34
N ALA A 82 13.37 6.49 4.12
CA ALA A 82 12.40 6.09 5.13
C ALA A 82 12.27 4.56 5.23
N LEU A 83 12.65 3.84 4.18
CA LEU A 83 12.72 2.38 4.15
C LEU A 83 14.14 1.95 3.80
N ASN A 84 14.63 0.97 4.53
CA ASN A 84 15.91 0.33 4.25
C ASN A 84 15.65 -1.10 3.78
N ASN A 85 16.17 -1.43 2.63
CA ASN A 85 16.13 -2.79 2.12
C ASN A 85 17.55 -3.29 1.93
#